data_a9c5012238805b54f10dea58a37b6cfd
#
_entry.id   a9c5012238805b54f10dea58a37b6cfd
#
_cell.length_a   1.000
_cell.length_b   1.000
_cell.length_c   1.000
_cell.angle_alpha   90.00
_cell.angle_beta   90.00
_cell.angle_gamma   90.00
#
_symmetry.space_group_name_H-M   'P 1'
#
loop_
_entity.id
_entity.type
_entity.pdbx_description
1 polymer ?
#
loop_
_entity_poly.entity_id
_entity_poly.type
_entity_poly.pdbx_seq_one_letter_code
_entity_poly.pdbx_strand_id
1 'polypeptide(L)'
;MSASNSEGYDWNPIFDAYERETGLVPLSRPGHGYYNDHSPREMLEKGLGICRQVNRLNPDITEIAPEIEGYVHKATGKSPHGLCVETMYYLAMGATQMSYSIIASAYEPMQWYADNYFKALQKWHGFAKEYAEYNWGSTPGGLDPYLSPNLPFSNFTERDGDLGWAYTESGNYAYPLAALGVPLAPDAKRPSAIMLDAPAVRRMNDGELIALSISNGIILDGPAWNVLNERGLSNYVHGTGGPAGKARYFVTDEGGRVAVVSYNADITGTERLQLLRAMDWASGYTLPAIIERMAQAALVPRVNKDGSLRSVAIMNCTISEQESYTIRLRTGRSGAPRLTWKHNGHKDIALKAERDGDDWIVTTPSLEGWNFAWIAVE
;
A
#
# COMPACT_ATOMS: atom_id res chain seq x y z
N MET A 1 -17.20 -11.16 -7.70
CA MET A 1 -17.11 -10.13 -8.78
C MET A 1 -15.71 -9.56 -8.79
N SER A 2 -15.14 -9.33 -9.96
CA SER A 2 -13.83 -8.68 -10.12
C SER A 2 -14.06 -7.20 -10.45
N ALA A 3 -13.28 -6.32 -9.82
CA ALA A 3 -13.37 -4.89 -10.05
C ALA A 3 -11.96 -4.31 -10.23
N SER A 4 -11.82 -3.43 -11.20
CA SER A 4 -10.63 -2.61 -11.36
C SER A 4 -10.90 -1.21 -10.78
N ASN A 5 -9.93 -0.65 -10.06
CA ASN A 5 -10.04 0.70 -9.52
C ASN A 5 -10.00 1.78 -10.60
N SER A 6 -9.42 1.48 -11.75
CA SER A 6 -9.32 2.41 -12.88
C SER A 6 -10.67 2.69 -13.54
N GLU A 7 -11.66 1.84 -13.32
CA GLU A 7 -12.98 1.93 -13.95
C GLU A 7 -14.01 2.70 -13.10
N GLY A 8 -13.62 3.15 -11.89
CA GLY A 8 -14.48 3.99 -11.04
C GLY A 8 -15.74 3.31 -10.52
N TYR A 9 -15.76 1.98 -10.47
CA TYR A 9 -16.91 1.26 -9.97
C TYR A 9 -17.05 1.36 -8.45
N ASP A 10 -18.23 1.77 -8.01
CA ASP A 10 -18.70 1.51 -6.64
C ASP A 10 -19.45 0.18 -6.63
N TRP A 11 -18.87 -0.82 -6.00
CA TRP A 11 -19.44 -2.17 -5.92
C TRP A 11 -20.46 -2.34 -4.80
N ASN A 12 -20.47 -1.44 -3.82
CA ASN A 12 -21.38 -1.55 -2.68
C ASN A 12 -22.86 -1.62 -3.08
N PRO A 13 -23.39 -0.78 -3.99
CA PRO A 13 -24.79 -0.89 -4.41
C PRO A 13 -25.15 -2.25 -5.03
N ILE A 14 -24.18 -2.87 -5.73
CA ILE A 14 -24.37 -4.19 -6.34
C ILE A 14 -24.38 -5.27 -5.26
N PHE A 15 -23.45 -5.19 -4.30
CA PHE A 15 -23.37 -6.12 -3.18
C PHE A 15 -24.58 -6.01 -2.27
N ASP A 16 -25.04 -4.80 -1.96
CA ASP A 16 -26.26 -4.55 -1.19
C ASP A 16 -27.51 -5.11 -1.89
N ALA A 17 -27.59 -4.95 -3.21
CA ALA A 17 -28.70 -5.54 -3.99
C ALA A 17 -28.65 -7.06 -3.96
N TYR A 18 -27.45 -7.67 -4.12
CA TYR A 18 -27.30 -9.12 -4.06
C TYR A 18 -27.68 -9.68 -2.69
N GLU A 19 -27.19 -9.08 -1.61
CA GLU A 19 -27.52 -9.50 -0.24
C GLU A 19 -29.00 -9.38 0.04
N ARG A 20 -29.64 -8.27 -0.35
CA ARG A 20 -31.09 -8.07 -0.18
C ARG A 20 -31.91 -9.13 -0.91
N GLU A 21 -31.53 -9.52 -2.12
CA GLU A 21 -32.28 -10.48 -2.94
C GLU A 21 -32.01 -11.94 -2.55
N THR A 22 -30.84 -12.25 -2.03
CA THR A 22 -30.43 -13.63 -1.73
C THR A 22 -30.34 -13.96 -0.25
N GLY A 23 -30.22 -12.96 0.62
CA GLY A 23 -29.89 -13.14 2.03
C GLY A 23 -28.44 -13.59 2.29
N LEU A 24 -27.57 -13.56 1.27
CA LEU A 24 -26.18 -13.99 1.35
C LEU A 24 -25.22 -12.81 1.20
N VAL A 25 -24.23 -12.70 2.09
CA VAL A 25 -23.15 -11.73 1.97
C VAL A 25 -22.23 -12.15 0.81
N PRO A 26 -21.98 -11.27 -0.17
CA PRO A 26 -21.14 -11.61 -1.32
C PRO A 26 -19.66 -11.64 -0.94
N LEU A 27 -18.90 -12.44 -1.67
CA LEU A 27 -17.44 -12.44 -1.66
C LEU A 27 -16.94 -11.38 -2.66
N SER A 28 -15.95 -10.60 -2.27
CA SER A 28 -15.23 -9.70 -3.17
C SER A 28 -14.00 -10.38 -3.77
N ARG A 29 -13.85 -10.26 -5.09
CA ARG A 29 -12.66 -10.67 -5.82
C ARG A 29 -12.01 -9.46 -6.49
N PRO A 30 -11.15 -8.71 -5.77
CA PRO A 30 -10.44 -7.59 -6.36
C PRO A 30 -9.64 -8.01 -7.58
N GLY A 31 -9.84 -7.29 -8.68
CA GLY A 31 -9.08 -7.44 -9.91
C GLY A 31 -7.94 -6.45 -9.97
N HIS A 32 -6.97 -6.72 -10.74
CA HIS A 32 -5.92 -5.90 -11.35
C HIS A 32 -4.87 -6.82 -11.98
N GLY A 33 -4.12 -6.34 -12.98
CA GLY A 33 -3.17 -7.18 -13.69
C GLY A 33 -1.82 -7.29 -13.00
N TYR A 34 -1.44 -8.48 -12.59
CA TYR A 34 -0.06 -8.92 -12.39
C TYR A 34 0.01 -10.38 -12.78
N TYR A 35 0.62 -10.67 -13.92
CA TYR A 35 0.46 -11.96 -14.57
C TYR A 35 1.75 -12.77 -14.68
N ASN A 36 2.91 -12.15 -14.51
CA ASN A 36 4.20 -12.79 -14.71
C ASN A 36 5.32 -12.09 -13.92
N ASP A 37 6.49 -12.74 -13.82
CA ASP A 37 7.63 -12.24 -13.05
C ASP A 37 8.56 -11.30 -13.85
N HIS A 38 8.18 -10.85 -15.04
CA HIS A 38 8.99 -9.91 -15.84
C HIS A 38 9.13 -8.53 -15.18
N SER A 39 8.09 -8.12 -14.46
CA SER A 39 8.04 -6.84 -13.79
C SER A 39 7.48 -7.02 -12.37
N PRO A 40 8.26 -7.61 -11.45
CA PRO A 40 7.74 -8.00 -10.13
C PRO A 40 7.25 -6.80 -9.29
N ARG A 41 7.71 -5.57 -9.59
CA ARG A 41 7.20 -4.36 -8.93
C ARG A 41 5.73 -4.05 -9.24
N GLU A 42 5.18 -4.55 -10.34
CA GLU A 42 3.76 -4.44 -10.65
C GLU A 42 2.87 -5.19 -9.62
N MET A 43 3.44 -6.17 -8.91
CA MET A 43 2.80 -6.77 -7.74
C MET A 43 2.41 -5.71 -6.70
N LEU A 44 3.24 -4.68 -6.51
CA LEU A 44 2.96 -3.59 -5.57
C LEU A 44 1.76 -2.75 -6.03
N GLU A 45 1.66 -2.48 -7.32
CA GLU A 45 0.52 -1.75 -7.89
C GLU A 45 -0.79 -2.52 -7.65
N LYS A 46 -0.81 -3.81 -7.98
CA LYS A 46 -1.97 -4.68 -7.72
C LYS A 46 -2.32 -4.72 -6.23
N GLY A 47 -1.32 -4.84 -5.34
CA GLY A 47 -1.56 -4.82 -3.90
C GLY A 47 -2.17 -3.51 -3.42
N LEU A 48 -1.69 -2.36 -3.89
CA LEU A 48 -2.30 -1.05 -3.59
C LEU A 48 -3.74 -0.97 -4.10
N GLY A 49 -4.00 -1.50 -5.29
CA GLY A 49 -5.34 -1.62 -5.85
C GLY A 49 -6.27 -2.47 -4.97
N ILE A 50 -5.80 -3.61 -4.48
CA ILE A 50 -6.53 -4.47 -3.54
C ILE A 50 -6.84 -3.70 -2.25
N CYS A 51 -5.84 -3.03 -1.65
CA CYS A 51 -6.04 -2.25 -0.44
C CYS A 51 -7.12 -1.18 -0.61
N ARG A 52 -7.10 -0.46 -1.74
CA ARG A 52 -8.12 0.55 -2.07
C ARG A 52 -9.51 -0.05 -2.15
N GLN A 53 -9.67 -1.17 -2.86
CA GLN A 53 -10.96 -1.84 -2.96
C GLN A 53 -11.46 -2.31 -1.60
N VAL A 54 -10.60 -2.95 -0.80
CA VAL A 54 -10.95 -3.42 0.56
C VAL A 54 -11.42 -2.25 1.43
N ASN A 55 -10.72 -1.11 1.39
CA ASN A 55 -11.08 0.05 2.22
C ASN A 55 -12.37 0.75 1.78
N ARG A 56 -12.78 0.58 0.52
CA ARG A 56 -14.05 1.11 -0.05
C ARG A 56 -15.25 0.21 0.17
N LEU A 57 -15.05 -1.09 0.39
CA LEU A 57 -16.13 -2.04 0.58
C LEU A 57 -16.88 -1.80 1.89
N ASN A 58 -18.17 -2.17 1.89
CA ASN A 58 -18.96 -2.24 3.10
C ASN A 58 -18.28 -3.17 4.11
N PRO A 59 -18.32 -2.82 5.42
CA PRO A 59 -17.63 -3.59 6.47
C PRO A 59 -18.07 -5.06 6.59
N ASP A 60 -19.26 -5.38 6.11
CA ASP A 60 -19.83 -6.73 6.15
C ASP A 60 -19.21 -7.66 5.10
N ILE A 61 -18.56 -7.09 4.08
CA ILE A 61 -17.80 -7.85 3.07
C ILE A 61 -16.45 -8.25 3.67
N THR A 62 -16.41 -9.41 4.31
CA THR A 62 -15.21 -9.91 5.01
C THR A 62 -14.40 -10.92 4.22
N GLU A 63 -14.98 -11.50 3.17
CA GLU A 63 -14.29 -12.44 2.28
C GLU A 63 -13.72 -11.70 1.07
N ILE A 64 -12.41 -11.43 1.11
CA ILE A 64 -11.67 -10.69 0.08
C ILE A 64 -10.64 -11.64 -0.54
N ALA A 65 -10.95 -12.14 -1.74
CA ALA A 65 -10.17 -13.14 -2.45
C ALA A 65 -9.63 -12.62 -3.78
N PRO A 66 -8.56 -11.80 -3.80
CA PRO A 66 -7.95 -11.36 -5.05
C PRO A 66 -7.51 -12.55 -5.90
N GLU A 67 -7.59 -12.37 -7.21
CA GLU A 67 -7.13 -13.38 -8.14
C GLU A 67 -5.60 -13.34 -8.25
N ILE A 68 -4.99 -14.52 -8.10
CA ILE A 68 -3.59 -14.75 -8.43
C ILE A 68 -3.54 -15.62 -9.67
N GLU A 69 -3.06 -15.06 -10.76
CA GLU A 69 -3.06 -15.77 -12.05
C GLU A 69 -1.72 -15.68 -12.77
N GLY A 70 -1.43 -16.67 -13.60
CA GLY A 70 -0.28 -16.74 -14.50
C GLY A 70 -0.75 -16.56 -15.95
N TYR A 71 -0.98 -15.35 -16.40
CA TYR A 71 -1.23 -15.06 -17.81
C TYR A 71 0.12 -14.92 -18.54
N VAL A 72 0.33 -15.38 -19.72
CA VAL A 72 -0.43 -16.07 -20.76
C VAL A 72 -0.46 -17.60 -20.56
N HIS A 73 -0.83 -18.05 -19.39
CA HIS A 73 -1.03 -19.48 -19.14
C HIS A 73 0.18 -20.37 -19.46
N LYS A 74 1.37 -19.91 -19.06
CA LYS A 74 2.62 -20.65 -19.18
C LYS A 74 3.15 -20.98 -17.80
N ALA A 75 3.53 -22.23 -17.59
CA ALA A 75 4.19 -22.69 -16.36
C ALA A 75 5.45 -21.88 -16.00
N THR A 76 6.07 -21.24 -17.00
CA THR A 76 7.27 -20.40 -16.84
C THR A 76 6.98 -18.93 -16.71
N GLY A 77 5.72 -18.49 -16.74
CA GLY A 77 5.35 -17.07 -16.67
C GLY A 77 5.50 -16.50 -15.27
N LYS A 78 5.13 -17.29 -14.27
CA LYS A 78 5.22 -16.93 -12.85
C LYS A 78 5.95 -18.00 -12.07
N SER A 79 6.92 -17.63 -11.24
CA SER A 79 7.64 -18.59 -10.42
C SER A 79 6.81 -19.08 -9.24
N PRO A 80 7.03 -20.31 -8.74
CA PRO A 80 6.39 -20.78 -7.50
C PRO A 80 6.69 -19.89 -6.29
N HIS A 81 7.89 -19.31 -6.23
CA HIS A 81 8.29 -18.37 -5.19
C HIS A 81 7.54 -17.04 -5.32
N GLY A 82 7.51 -16.47 -6.53
CA GLY A 82 6.77 -15.23 -6.80
C GLY A 82 5.29 -15.33 -6.44
N LEU A 83 4.66 -16.48 -6.74
CA LEU A 83 3.28 -16.79 -6.34
C LEU A 83 3.08 -16.70 -4.81
N CYS A 84 4.01 -17.24 -4.04
CA CYS A 84 3.93 -17.23 -2.58
C CYS A 84 4.16 -15.83 -2.00
N VAL A 85 5.12 -15.09 -2.52
CA VAL A 85 5.40 -13.70 -2.10
C VAL A 85 4.21 -12.79 -2.45
N GLU A 86 3.63 -12.96 -3.63
CA GLU A 86 2.41 -12.26 -4.05
C GLU A 86 1.26 -12.52 -3.07
N THR A 87 1.03 -13.78 -2.68
CA THR A 87 0.06 -14.17 -1.66
C THR A 87 0.28 -13.39 -0.36
N MET A 88 1.50 -13.37 0.14
CA MET A 88 1.83 -12.70 1.41
C MET A 88 1.63 -11.18 1.32
N TYR A 89 2.02 -10.58 0.21
CA TYR A 89 1.85 -9.15 0.02
C TYR A 89 0.37 -8.76 -0.06
N TYR A 90 -0.48 -9.54 -0.73
CA TYR A 90 -1.91 -9.24 -0.79
C TYR A 90 -2.61 -9.46 0.56
N LEU A 91 -2.20 -10.44 1.35
CA LEU A 91 -2.65 -10.56 2.74
C LEU A 91 -2.25 -9.33 3.56
N ALA A 92 -1.03 -8.82 3.37
CA ALA A 92 -0.60 -7.59 4.02
C ALA A 92 -1.45 -6.37 3.61
N MET A 93 -1.89 -6.33 2.36
CA MET A 93 -2.75 -5.26 1.82
C MET A 93 -4.25 -5.43 2.10
N GLY A 94 -4.63 -6.44 2.90
CA GLY A 94 -5.99 -6.57 3.43
C GLY A 94 -6.83 -7.69 2.82
N ALA A 95 -6.27 -8.49 1.89
CA ALA A 95 -6.94 -9.71 1.46
C ALA A 95 -7.11 -10.70 2.63
N THR A 96 -8.17 -11.48 2.61
CA THR A 96 -8.45 -12.51 3.63
C THR A 96 -8.35 -13.92 3.08
N GLN A 97 -8.44 -14.05 1.78
CA GLN A 97 -8.36 -15.30 1.03
C GLN A 97 -7.61 -15.09 -0.29
N MET A 98 -7.34 -16.14 -1.04
CA MET A 98 -6.74 -16.07 -2.38
C MET A 98 -7.51 -16.92 -3.36
N SER A 99 -7.72 -16.39 -4.57
CA SER A 99 -8.30 -17.11 -5.69
C SER A 99 -7.20 -17.41 -6.71
N TYR A 100 -6.73 -18.67 -6.75
CA TYR A 100 -5.63 -19.07 -7.63
C TYR A 100 -6.13 -19.53 -9.00
N SER A 101 -5.78 -18.82 -10.06
CA SER A 101 -5.98 -19.17 -11.46
C SER A 101 -4.62 -19.46 -12.12
N ILE A 102 -3.95 -20.49 -11.63
CA ILE A 102 -2.55 -20.82 -12.00
C ILE A 102 -2.42 -22.05 -12.89
N ILE A 103 -3.47 -22.86 -13.00
CA ILE A 103 -3.53 -24.00 -13.88
C ILE A 103 -4.23 -23.56 -15.17
N ALA A 104 -3.46 -23.06 -16.08
CA ALA A 104 -4.09 -22.26 -17.08
C ALA A 104 -4.22 -22.90 -18.43
N SER A 105 -3.58 -23.99 -18.74
CA SER A 105 -3.79 -24.61 -20.05
C SER A 105 -3.61 -26.12 -20.05
N ALA A 106 -4.32 -26.74 -20.99
CA ALA A 106 -4.22 -28.15 -21.32
C ALA A 106 -2.84 -28.55 -21.87
N TYR A 107 -1.90 -27.65 -21.99
CA TYR A 107 -0.60 -27.90 -22.61
C TYR A 107 0.49 -28.33 -21.61
N GLU A 108 0.29 -28.05 -20.31
CA GLU A 108 1.27 -28.36 -19.28
C GLU A 108 0.83 -29.61 -18.49
N PRO A 109 1.72 -30.56 -18.21
CA PRO A 109 1.37 -31.71 -17.38
C PRO A 109 0.94 -31.27 -15.96
N MET A 110 -0.17 -31.80 -15.47
CA MET A 110 -0.66 -31.56 -14.10
C MET A 110 0.40 -31.89 -13.04
N GLN A 111 1.25 -32.88 -13.30
CA GLN A 111 2.33 -33.23 -12.40
C GLN A 111 3.32 -32.10 -12.20
N TRP A 112 3.57 -31.28 -13.23
CA TRP A 112 4.44 -30.13 -13.11
C TRP A 112 3.86 -29.10 -12.10
N TYR A 113 2.55 -28.80 -12.18
CA TYR A 113 1.89 -27.89 -11.21
C TYR A 113 1.92 -28.48 -9.80
N ALA A 114 1.69 -29.76 -9.65
CA ALA A 114 1.76 -30.45 -8.35
C ALA A 114 3.16 -30.36 -7.73
N ASP A 115 4.19 -30.60 -8.54
CA ASP A 115 5.58 -30.60 -8.07
C ASP A 115 6.17 -29.21 -7.82
N ASN A 116 5.62 -28.18 -8.42
CA ASN A 116 6.11 -26.81 -8.31
C ASN A 116 5.15 -25.93 -7.51
N TYR A 117 4.02 -25.53 -8.08
CA TYR A 117 3.13 -24.55 -7.43
C TYR A 117 2.49 -25.10 -6.16
N PHE A 118 1.89 -26.29 -6.20
CA PHE A 118 1.19 -26.80 -5.03
C PHE A 118 2.15 -27.14 -3.89
N LYS A 119 3.34 -27.65 -4.18
CA LYS A 119 4.37 -27.84 -3.14
C LYS A 119 4.85 -26.54 -2.53
N ALA A 120 5.02 -25.49 -3.35
CA ALA A 120 5.39 -24.17 -2.84
C ALA A 120 4.29 -23.58 -1.94
N LEU A 121 3.04 -23.59 -2.41
CA LEU A 121 1.89 -23.14 -1.62
C LEU A 121 1.73 -23.92 -0.31
N GLN A 122 1.90 -25.26 -0.36
CA GLN A 122 1.86 -26.10 0.83
C GLN A 122 2.95 -25.72 1.85
N LYS A 123 4.17 -25.44 1.36
CA LYS A 123 5.30 -25.02 2.20
C LYS A 123 5.05 -23.67 2.87
N TRP A 124 4.36 -22.75 2.17
CA TRP A 124 4.08 -21.40 2.68
C TRP A 124 2.75 -21.29 3.44
N HIS A 125 1.88 -22.28 3.35
CA HIS A 125 0.54 -22.25 3.91
C HIS A 125 0.51 -21.91 5.41
N GLY A 126 1.37 -22.59 6.20
CA GLY A 126 1.42 -22.36 7.66
C GLY A 126 1.80 -20.91 7.99
N PHE A 127 2.79 -20.36 7.30
CA PHE A 127 3.24 -18.99 7.47
C PHE A 127 2.17 -17.96 7.03
N ALA A 128 1.51 -18.20 5.90
CA ALA A 128 0.43 -17.35 5.41
C ALA A 128 -0.77 -17.36 6.36
N LYS A 129 -1.14 -18.54 6.87
CA LYS A 129 -2.21 -18.71 7.86
C LYS A 129 -1.89 -17.96 9.14
N GLU A 130 -0.69 -18.14 9.69
CA GLU A 130 -0.25 -17.43 10.90
C GLU A 130 -0.32 -15.91 10.72
N TYR A 131 0.16 -15.39 9.58
CA TYR A 131 0.09 -13.97 9.27
C TYR A 131 -1.36 -13.47 9.23
N ALA A 132 -2.25 -14.19 8.51
CA ALA A 132 -3.64 -13.81 8.36
C ALA A 132 -4.39 -13.82 9.71
N GLU A 133 -4.20 -14.86 10.53
CA GLU A 133 -4.80 -14.98 11.86
C GLU A 133 -4.30 -13.88 12.81
N TYR A 134 -2.99 -13.63 12.82
CA TYR A 134 -2.40 -12.58 13.66
C TYR A 134 -2.95 -11.19 13.30
N ASN A 135 -3.11 -10.90 12.03
CA ASN A 135 -3.54 -9.59 11.53
C ASN A 135 -5.05 -9.46 11.34
N TRP A 136 -5.84 -10.45 11.74
CA TRP A 136 -7.28 -10.41 11.62
C TRP A 136 -7.88 -9.16 12.29
N GLY A 137 -8.73 -8.43 11.59
CA GLY A 137 -9.38 -7.21 12.07
C GLY A 137 -8.50 -5.96 12.11
N SER A 138 -7.21 -6.06 11.72
CA SER A 138 -6.35 -4.90 11.49
C SER A 138 -6.43 -4.43 10.03
N THR A 139 -6.00 -3.21 9.76
CA THR A 139 -5.96 -2.61 8.42
C THR A 139 -4.57 -2.09 8.08
N PRO A 140 -4.19 -1.96 6.80
CA PRO A 140 -2.98 -1.25 6.42
C PRO A 140 -3.00 0.18 6.94
N GLY A 141 -1.87 0.66 7.46
CA GLY A 141 -1.67 2.03 7.94
C GLY A 141 -0.58 2.73 7.15
N GLY A 142 -0.76 4.03 6.91
CA GLY A 142 0.21 4.81 6.15
C GLY A 142 -0.40 6.02 5.47
N LEU A 143 0.23 6.44 4.38
CA LEU A 143 -0.24 7.54 3.54
C LEU A 143 -1.29 7.07 2.54
N ASP A 144 -2.27 7.90 2.27
CA ASP A 144 -3.27 7.64 1.24
C ASP A 144 -2.85 8.31 -0.09
N PRO A 145 -2.41 7.55 -1.11
CA PRO A 145 -2.28 8.06 -2.46
C PRO A 145 -3.67 8.23 -3.06
N TYR A 146 -4.26 9.40 -2.85
CA TYR A 146 -5.64 9.70 -3.18
C TYR A 146 -5.95 9.46 -4.65
N LEU A 147 -7.03 8.74 -4.88
CA LEU A 147 -7.62 8.55 -6.20
C LEU A 147 -9.12 8.82 -6.12
N SER A 148 -9.58 9.87 -6.79
CA SER A 148 -10.99 10.20 -6.78
C SER A 148 -11.84 9.05 -7.34
N PRO A 149 -12.91 8.63 -6.64
CA PRO A 149 -13.82 7.61 -7.16
C PRO A 149 -14.55 8.07 -8.43
N ASN A 150 -14.62 9.39 -8.66
CA ASN A 150 -15.27 10.00 -9.83
C ASN A 150 -14.28 10.25 -10.98
N LEU A 151 -13.04 9.83 -10.87
CA LEU A 151 -11.97 10.12 -11.83
C LEU A 151 -12.32 9.70 -13.28
N PRO A 152 -12.88 8.52 -13.57
CA PRO A 152 -13.24 8.14 -14.91
C PRO A 152 -14.30 9.06 -15.53
N PHE A 153 -15.29 9.49 -14.75
CA PHE A 153 -16.36 10.35 -15.24
C PHE A 153 -15.87 11.76 -15.58
N SER A 154 -14.87 12.26 -14.88
CA SER A 154 -14.30 13.60 -15.13
C SER A 154 -13.41 13.66 -16.37
N ASN A 155 -12.94 12.54 -16.89
CA ASN A 155 -12.13 12.46 -18.11
C ASN A 155 -12.96 12.37 -19.39
N PHE A 156 -14.26 12.12 -19.27
CA PHE A 156 -15.15 11.81 -20.40
C PHE A 156 -15.25 12.93 -21.46
N THR A 157 -14.96 14.18 -21.10
CA THR A 157 -15.11 15.35 -21.99
C THR A 157 -13.87 15.64 -22.84
N GLU A 158 -12.76 14.94 -22.65
CA GLU A 158 -11.48 15.37 -23.21
C GLU A 158 -10.92 14.47 -24.33
N ARG A 159 -11.57 13.33 -24.68
CA ARG A 159 -10.99 12.42 -25.68
C ARG A 159 -12.04 11.85 -26.65
N ASP A 160 -11.73 11.99 -27.93
CA ASP A 160 -12.51 11.42 -29.04
C ASP A 160 -12.32 9.89 -29.10
N GLY A 161 -13.40 9.15 -28.86
CA GLY A 161 -13.62 7.79 -29.37
C GLY A 161 -12.77 6.64 -28.80
N ASP A 162 -11.78 6.89 -27.95
CA ASP A 162 -10.92 5.87 -27.34
C ASP A 162 -11.27 5.66 -25.86
N LEU A 163 -11.31 4.41 -25.40
CA LEU A 163 -11.50 4.04 -24.00
C LEU A 163 -10.31 4.45 -23.09
N GLY A 164 -9.26 5.06 -23.64
CA GLY A 164 -8.13 5.61 -22.89
C GLY A 164 -8.53 6.62 -21.80
N TRP A 165 -9.72 7.22 -21.89
CA TRP A 165 -10.28 8.06 -20.83
C TRP A 165 -10.60 7.29 -19.53
N ALA A 166 -10.83 5.99 -19.62
CA ALA A 166 -11.09 5.13 -18.47
C ALA A 166 -9.80 4.86 -17.66
N TYR A 167 -8.63 5.00 -18.29
CA TYR A 167 -7.34 4.86 -17.64
C TYR A 167 -6.86 6.22 -17.17
N THR A 168 -6.59 6.32 -15.89
CA THR A 168 -6.13 7.57 -15.29
C THR A 168 -4.63 7.54 -15.09
N GLU A 169 -3.98 8.68 -15.34
CA GLU A 169 -2.57 8.89 -14.99
C GLU A 169 -2.37 9.25 -13.50
N SER A 170 -3.46 9.50 -12.77
CA SER A 170 -3.41 9.81 -11.34
C SER A 170 -3.00 8.59 -10.52
N GLY A 171 -2.15 8.81 -9.53
CA GLY A 171 -1.72 7.76 -8.61
C GLY A 171 -0.62 6.84 -9.11
N ASN A 172 -0.15 6.97 -10.37
CA ASN A 172 0.91 6.12 -10.95
C ASN A 172 2.25 6.21 -10.20
N TYR A 173 2.45 7.26 -9.40
CA TYR A 173 3.61 7.43 -8.53
C TYR A 173 3.61 6.50 -7.32
N ALA A 174 2.47 5.90 -6.97
CA ALA A 174 2.29 5.21 -5.69
C ALA A 174 3.15 3.93 -5.60
N TYR A 175 3.08 3.02 -6.58
CA TYR A 175 3.81 1.76 -6.47
C TYR A 175 5.34 1.91 -6.52
N PRO A 176 5.94 2.84 -7.32
CA PRO A 176 7.36 3.11 -7.23
C PRO A 176 7.80 3.63 -5.87
N LEU A 177 6.99 4.50 -5.23
CA LEU A 177 7.26 4.99 -3.88
C LEU A 177 7.10 3.88 -2.82
N ALA A 178 6.13 2.98 -2.98
CA ALA A 178 6.01 1.81 -2.11
C ALA A 178 7.29 0.96 -2.14
N ALA A 179 7.91 0.75 -3.32
CA ALA A 179 9.17 0.03 -3.45
C ALA A 179 10.36 0.73 -2.76
N LEU A 180 10.25 2.03 -2.47
CA LEU A 180 11.23 2.79 -1.69
C LEU A 180 10.95 2.75 -0.17
N GLY A 181 9.96 2.00 0.29
CA GLY A 181 9.58 1.85 1.69
C GLY A 181 8.68 2.98 2.21
N VAL A 182 8.00 3.70 1.32
CA VAL A 182 6.92 4.59 1.71
C VAL A 182 5.72 3.74 2.12
N PRO A 183 5.25 3.79 3.38
CA PRO A 183 4.09 3.03 3.80
C PRO A 183 2.82 3.65 3.21
N LEU A 184 2.16 2.92 2.31
CA LEU A 184 0.96 3.37 1.63
C LEU A 184 -0.26 2.55 2.07
N ALA A 185 -1.37 3.24 2.29
CA ALA A 185 -2.66 2.67 2.65
C ALA A 185 -3.79 3.39 1.88
N PRO A 186 -3.98 3.06 0.58
CA PRO A 186 -4.98 3.70 -0.26
C PRO A 186 -6.39 3.64 0.35
N ASP A 187 -7.07 4.78 0.36
CA ASP A 187 -8.43 4.98 0.91
C ASP A 187 -8.59 4.51 2.37
N ALA A 188 -7.52 4.56 3.15
CA ALA A 188 -7.59 4.24 4.57
C ALA A 188 -8.59 5.18 5.27
N LYS A 189 -9.41 4.65 6.17
CA LYS A 189 -10.39 5.46 6.94
C LYS A 189 -9.72 6.53 7.82
N ARG A 190 -8.46 6.30 8.20
CA ARG A 190 -7.63 7.22 9.00
C ARG A 190 -6.22 7.22 8.44
N PRO A 191 -5.97 7.85 7.28
CA PRO A 191 -4.63 7.94 6.74
C PRO A 191 -3.75 8.84 7.61
N SER A 192 -2.46 8.56 7.66
CA SER A 192 -1.50 9.44 8.33
C SER A 192 -1.36 10.79 7.63
N ALA A 193 -1.44 10.82 6.30
CA ALA A 193 -1.59 12.00 5.47
C ALA A 193 -2.11 11.59 4.09
N ILE A 194 -2.59 12.56 3.31
CA ILE A 194 -3.12 12.36 1.97
C ILE A 194 -2.12 12.87 0.94
N MET A 195 -1.83 12.07 -0.08
CA MET A 195 -0.96 12.42 -1.19
C MET A 195 -1.81 12.79 -2.41
N LEU A 196 -1.55 13.97 -2.97
CA LEU A 196 -2.28 14.49 -4.13
C LEU A 196 -1.30 14.81 -5.25
N ASP A 197 -1.61 14.35 -6.46
CA ASP A 197 -0.98 14.76 -7.71
C ASP A 197 -1.80 15.86 -8.41
N ALA A 198 -1.25 16.45 -9.47
CA ALA A 198 -1.92 17.52 -10.21
C ALA A 198 -3.31 17.10 -10.77
N PRO A 199 -3.49 15.90 -11.34
CA PRO A 199 -4.81 15.43 -11.75
C PRO A 199 -5.82 15.37 -10.61
N ALA A 200 -5.43 14.91 -9.43
CA ALA A 200 -6.30 14.87 -8.26
C ALA A 200 -6.71 16.28 -7.84
N VAL A 201 -5.75 17.20 -7.70
CA VAL A 201 -6.02 18.59 -7.30
C VAL A 201 -6.93 19.31 -8.29
N ARG A 202 -6.77 19.10 -9.61
CA ARG A 202 -7.64 19.72 -10.64
C ARG A 202 -9.10 19.30 -10.52
N ARG A 203 -9.36 18.10 -10.04
CA ARG A 203 -10.71 17.51 -9.99
C ARG A 203 -11.45 17.74 -8.69
N MET A 204 -10.74 18.06 -7.64
CA MET A 204 -11.34 18.41 -6.37
C MET A 204 -11.88 19.84 -6.40
N ASN A 205 -13.03 20.09 -5.78
CA ASN A 205 -13.48 21.45 -5.56
C ASN A 205 -12.70 22.10 -4.40
N ASP A 206 -12.74 23.43 -4.31
CA ASP A 206 -11.98 24.18 -3.30
C ASP A 206 -12.37 23.81 -1.87
N GLY A 207 -13.67 23.57 -1.63
CA GLY A 207 -14.16 23.16 -0.32
C GLY A 207 -13.61 21.79 0.12
N GLU A 208 -13.51 20.84 -0.80
CA GLU A 208 -12.90 19.53 -0.51
C GLU A 208 -11.41 19.67 -0.18
N LEU A 209 -10.66 20.46 -0.95
CA LEU A 209 -9.23 20.68 -0.70
C LEU A 209 -8.97 21.35 0.63
N ILE A 210 -9.78 22.39 0.97
CA ILE A 210 -9.70 23.09 2.27
C ILE A 210 -10.04 22.11 3.40
N ALA A 211 -11.13 21.36 3.29
CA ALA A 211 -11.54 20.39 4.31
C ALA A 211 -10.46 19.31 4.56
N LEU A 212 -9.82 18.82 3.50
CA LEU A 212 -8.71 17.87 3.63
C LEU A 212 -7.51 18.50 4.34
N SER A 213 -7.17 19.75 4.05
CA SER A 213 -6.03 20.43 4.67
C SER A 213 -6.20 20.73 6.16
N ILE A 214 -7.43 20.82 6.62
CA ILE A 214 -7.76 21.02 8.04
C ILE A 214 -7.72 19.68 8.80
N SER A 215 -8.25 18.62 8.20
CA SER A 215 -8.44 17.33 8.86
C SER A 215 -7.26 16.36 8.73
N ASN A 216 -6.39 16.57 7.75
CA ASN A 216 -5.27 15.69 7.46
C ASN A 216 -4.00 16.47 7.13
N GLY A 217 -2.85 15.81 7.24
CA GLY A 217 -1.66 16.27 6.55
C GLY A 217 -1.78 16.09 5.04
N ILE A 218 -1.28 17.02 4.25
CA ILE A 218 -1.29 16.96 2.79
C ILE A 218 0.14 16.89 2.25
N ILE A 219 0.34 16.00 1.30
CA ILE A 219 1.58 15.86 0.54
C ILE A 219 1.24 16.13 -0.93
N LEU A 220 1.97 17.03 -1.55
CA LEU A 220 1.79 17.45 -2.94
C LEU A 220 3.07 17.24 -3.73
N ASP A 221 2.95 16.94 -5.01
CA ASP A 221 4.06 17.13 -5.92
C ASP A 221 4.15 18.59 -6.43
N GLY A 222 5.24 18.93 -7.13
CA GLY A 222 5.42 20.27 -7.69
C GLY A 222 4.28 20.69 -8.64
N PRO A 223 3.88 19.84 -9.60
CA PRO A 223 2.71 20.11 -10.45
C PRO A 223 1.41 20.35 -9.69
N ALA A 224 1.10 19.56 -8.66
CA ALA A 224 -0.07 19.77 -7.82
C ALA A 224 -0.04 21.12 -7.09
N TRP A 225 1.13 21.49 -6.54
CA TRP A 225 1.32 22.81 -5.94
C TRP A 225 1.07 23.96 -6.92
N ASN A 226 1.51 23.82 -8.18
CA ASN A 226 1.26 24.84 -9.20
C ASN A 226 -0.23 25.01 -9.48
N VAL A 227 -0.99 23.90 -9.55
CA VAL A 227 -2.46 23.96 -9.70
C VAL A 227 -3.11 24.69 -8.52
N LEU A 228 -2.66 24.45 -7.28
CA LEU A 228 -3.16 25.19 -6.12
C LEU A 228 -2.86 26.69 -6.21
N ASN A 229 -1.67 27.06 -6.68
CA ASN A 229 -1.32 28.48 -6.90
C ASN A 229 -2.21 29.13 -7.96
N GLU A 230 -2.44 28.48 -9.10
CA GLU A 230 -3.32 28.95 -10.17
C GLU A 230 -4.75 29.19 -9.68
N ARG A 231 -5.22 28.37 -8.74
CA ARG A 231 -6.55 28.49 -8.10
C ARG A 231 -6.58 29.49 -6.93
N GLY A 232 -5.44 30.10 -6.56
CA GLY A 232 -5.34 31.03 -5.43
C GLY A 232 -5.42 30.36 -4.05
N LEU A 233 -5.43 29.02 -3.98
CA LEU A 233 -5.55 28.26 -2.73
C LEU A 233 -4.26 28.25 -1.91
N SER A 234 -3.11 28.54 -2.52
CA SER A 234 -1.84 28.71 -1.80
C SER A 234 -1.83 29.88 -0.81
N ASN A 235 -2.79 30.80 -0.92
CA ASN A 235 -2.93 31.92 0.02
C ASN A 235 -3.47 31.49 1.41
N TYR A 236 -4.00 30.27 1.53
CA TYR A 236 -4.49 29.70 2.78
C TYR A 236 -3.42 28.94 3.57
N VAL A 237 -2.17 28.94 3.10
CA VAL A 237 -1.06 28.28 3.77
C VAL A 237 0.13 29.20 3.93
N HIS A 238 0.85 29.09 5.05
CA HIS A 238 2.00 29.91 5.37
C HIS A 238 3.28 29.07 5.37
N GLY A 239 4.33 29.58 4.75
CA GLY A 239 5.65 28.92 4.74
C GLY A 239 6.17 28.68 6.17
N THR A 240 6.67 27.49 6.43
CA THR A 240 7.25 27.12 7.72
C THR A 240 8.54 26.34 7.57
N GLY A 241 9.29 26.15 8.67
CA GLY A 241 10.43 25.24 8.70
C GLY A 241 9.99 23.78 8.75
N GLY A 242 10.84 22.90 8.23
CA GLY A 242 10.65 21.45 8.26
C GLY A 242 11.98 20.70 8.16
N PRO A 243 11.96 19.37 8.03
CA PRO A 243 13.15 18.55 7.87
C PRO A 243 14.05 19.03 6.72
N ALA A 244 15.36 18.87 6.86
CA ALA A 244 16.32 19.25 5.83
C ALA A 244 16.07 18.49 4.53
N GLY A 245 16.20 19.17 3.37
CA GLY A 245 16.03 18.60 2.04
C GLY A 245 15.45 19.58 1.03
N LYS A 246 14.99 19.02 -0.09
CA LYS A 246 14.41 19.81 -1.20
C LYS A 246 12.91 20.10 -1.02
N ALA A 247 12.27 19.54 -0.01
CA ALA A 247 10.85 19.74 0.26
C ALA A 247 10.57 21.19 0.73
N ARG A 248 9.39 21.68 0.40
CA ARG A 248 8.85 22.93 0.94
C ARG A 248 7.74 22.62 1.93
N TYR A 249 7.66 23.40 2.99
CA TYR A 249 6.76 23.13 4.12
C TYR A 249 5.85 24.32 4.38
N PHE A 250 4.59 24.04 4.61
CA PHE A 250 3.57 25.03 4.89
C PHE A 250 2.64 24.53 5.99
N VAL A 251 2.00 25.45 6.66
CA VAL A 251 0.93 25.18 7.63
C VAL A 251 -0.29 26.01 7.27
N THR A 252 -1.49 25.47 7.52
CA THR A 252 -2.74 26.24 7.47
C THR A 252 -2.92 27.02 8.78
N ASP A 253 -3.86 27.98 8.79
CA ASP A 253 -4.20 28.73 10.01
C ASP A 253 -4.73 27.83 11.13
N GLU A 254 -5.35 26.70 10.77
CA GLU A 254 -5.85 25.69 11.70
C GLU A 254 -4.77 24.67 12.15
N GLY A 255 -3.54 24.83 11.67
CA GLY A 255 -2.40 23.96 12.03
C GLY A 255 -2.24 22.72 11.16
N GLY A 256 -3.00 22.59 10.08
CA GLY A 256 -2.80 21.54 9.08
C GLY A 256 -1.42 21.65 8.41
N ARG A 257 -0.79 20.52 8.12
CA ARG A 257 0.56 20.47 7.54
C ARG A 257 0.52 20.16 6.06
N VAL A 258 1.28 20.91 5.26
CA VAL A 258 1.40 20.70 3.82
C VAL A 258 2.87 20.58 3.46
N ALA A 259 3.28 19.46 2.87
CA ALA A 259 4.62 19.27 2.32
C ALA A 259 4.56 19.18 0.79
N VAL A 260 5.42 19.94 0.12
CA VAL A 260 5.59 19.84 -1.34
C VAL A 260 6.91 19.11 -1.62
N VAL A 261 6.80 17.93 -2.22
CA VAL A 261 7.90 16.99 -2.47
C VAL A 261 7.95 16.58 -3.95
N SER A 262 8.96 15.81 -4.34
CA SER A 262 8.96 15.12 -5.64
C SER A 262 8.45 13.72 -5.48
N TYR A 263 7.52 13.28 -6.33
CA TYR A 263 7.08 11.89 -6.41
C TYR A 263 7.97 11.03 -7.32
N ASN A 264 9.08 11.58 -7.78
CA ASN A 264 10.04 10.81 -8.56
C ASN A 264 10.69 9.73 -7.67
N ALA A 265 10.61 8.48 -8.08
CA ALA A 265 11.22 7.35 -7.38
C ALA A 265 12.67 7.08 -7.83
N ASP A 266 13.12 7.70 -8.90
CA ASP A 266 14.53 7.65 -9.35
C ASP A 266 15.35 8.70 -8.58
N ILE A 267 15.65 8.41 -7.32
CA ILE A 267 16.30 9.29 -6.37
C ILE A 267 17.45 8.60 -5.65
N THR A 268 18.41 9.39 -5.19
CA THR A 268 19.51 8.88 -4.35
C THR A 268 19.03 8.44 -2.95
N GLY A 269 19.84 7.65 -2.26
CA GLY A 269 19.51 7.22 -0.90
C GLY A 269 19.30 8.38 0.08
N THR A 270 20.08 9.47 -0.07
CA THR A 270 19.92 10.69 0.74
C THR A 270 18.60 11.38 0.45
N GLU A 271 18.24 11.54 -0.82
CA GLU A 271 16.97 12.16 -1.25
C GLU A 271 15.78 11.30 -0.79
N ARG A 272 15.89 9.97 -0.83
CA ARG A 272 14.88 9.07 -0.28
C ARG A 272 14.62 9.32 1.21
N LEU A 273 15.68 9.43 2.02
CA LEU A 273 15.52 9.72 3.45
C LEU A 273 14.90 11.09 3.69
N GLN A 274 15.28 12.10 2.89
CA GLN A 274 14.68 13.43 2.94
C GLN A 274 13.20 13.39 2.59
N LEU A 275 12.83 12.62 1.54
CA LEU A 275 11.45 12.40 1.13
C LEU A 275 10.62 11.76 2.24
N LEU A 276 11.10 10.67 2.84
CA LEU A 276 10.41 10.00 3.95
C LEU A 276 10.22 10.91 5.16
N ARG A 277 11.24 11.71 5.51
CA ARG A 277 11.14 12.68 6.61
C ARG A 277 10.14 13.80 6.32
N ALA A 278 10.06 14.26 5.07
CA ALA A 278 9.07 15.26 4.66
C ALA A 278 7.64 14.69 4.74
N MET A 279 7.45 13.46 4.29
CA MET A 279 6.16 12.77 4.37
C MET A 279 5.74 12.51 5.83
N ASP A 280 6.69 12.10 6.66
CA ASP A 280 6.46 11.90 8.09
C ASP A 280 6.13 13.21 8.82
N TRP A 281 6.82 14.31 8.48
CA TRP A 281 6.47 15.63 9.00
C TRP A 281 5.05 16.04 8.60
N ALA A 282 4.67 15.85 7.32
CA ALA A 282 3.32 16.17 6.86
C ALA A 282 2.26 15.35 7.59
N SER A 283 2.55 14.08 7.88
CA SER A 283 1.65 13.21 8.66
C SER A 283 1.50 13.64 10.13
N GLY A 284 2.21 14.66 10.59
CA GLY A 284 2.26 15.01 12.01
C GLY A 284 3.04 13.99 12.85
N TYR A 285 3.95 13.24 12.23
CA TYR A 285 4.70 12.14 12.84
C TYR A 285 3.83 10.98 13.31
N THR A 286 2.78 10.66 12.52
CA THR A 286 1.85 9.57 12.82
C THR A 286 2.03 8.33 11.93
N LEU A 287 3.03 8.32 11.03
CA LEU A 287 3.34 7.11 10.26
C LEU A 287 3.66 5.95 11.19
N PRO A 288 2.95 4.83 11.13
CA PRO A 288 3.11 3.74 12.09
C PRO A 288 4.49 3.06 12.04
N ALA A 289 5.12 3.06 10.86
CA ALA A 289 6.47 2.55 10.68
C ALA A 289 7.18 3.27 9.54
N ILE A 290 8.53 3.43 9.65
CA ILE A 290 9.39 4.07 8.65
C ILE A 290 10.71 3.32 8.57
N ILE A 291 11.22 3.07 7.35
CA ILE A 291 12.58 2.54 7.15
C ILE A 291 13.58 3.69 7.25
N GLU A 292 14.46 3.66 8.25
CA GLU A 292 15.45 4.71 8.57
C GLU A 292 16.70 4.68 7.67
N ARG A 293 16.99 3.55 7.03
CA ARG A 293 18.12 3.39 6.12
C ARG A 293 17.66 3.19 4.68
N MET A 294 18.59 3.39 3.75
CA MET A 294 18.33 3.11 2.33
C MET A 294 18.00 1.61 2.15
N ALA A 295 16.83 1.34 1.58
CA ALA A 295 16.41 0.01 1.19
C ALA A 295 15.41 0.12 0.03
N GLN A 296 15.43 -0.86 -0.88
CA GLN A 296 14.35 -1.07 -1.83
C GLN A 296 13.45 -2.17 -1.26
N ALA A 297 12.49 -1.75 -0.47
CA ALA A 297 11.55 -2.67 0.18
C ALA A 297 10.18 -2.03 0.29
N ALA A 298 9.14 -2.81 0.10
CA ALA A 298 7.80 -2.40 0.48
C ALA A 298 7.61 -2.60 1.99
N LEU A 299 7.03 -1.61 2.65
CA LEU A 299 6.73 -1.61 4.08
C LEU A 299 5.22 -1.46 4.27
N VAL A 300 4.59 -2.44 4.91
CA VAL A 300 3.15 -2.44 5.16
C VAL A 300 2.88 -2.58 6.67
N PRO A 301 2.75 -1.45 7.39
CA PRO A 301 2.28 -1.48 8.76
C PRO A 301 0.82 -1.92 8.80
N ARG A 302 0.47 -2.76 9.78
CA ARG A 302 -0.92 -3.11 10.09
C ARG A 302 -1.31 -2.46 11.40
N VAL A 303 -2.44 -1.78 11.43
CA VAL A 303 -2.93 -1.07 12.61
C VAL A 303 -4.26 -1.63 13.10
N ASN A 304 -4.41 -1.67 14.41
CA ASN A 304 -5.66 -2.06 15.06
C ASN A 304 -6.71 -0.95 14.94
N LYS A 305 -7.95 -1.24 15.31
CA LYS A 305 -9.06 -0.26 15.31
C LYS A 305 -8.80 0.95 16.23
N ASP A 306 -8.00 0.77 17.28
CA ASP A 306 -7.58 1.83 18.21
C ASP A 306 -6.40 2.67 17.68
N GLY A 307 -5.85 2.33 16.52
CA GLY A 307 -4.70 2.99 15.91
C GLY A 307 -3.34 2.45 16.36
N SER A 308 -3.29 1.50 17.30
CA SER A 308 -2.04 0.88 17.72
C SER A 308 -1.45 -0.02 16.63
N LEU A 309 -0.12 -0.05 16.53
CA LEU A 309 0.59 -0.90 15.58
C LEU A 309 0.43 -2.37 15.96
N ARG A 310 0.00 -3.20 15.01
CA ARG A 310 -0.19 -4.66 15.17
C ARG A 310 0.99 -5.44 14.63
N SER A 311 1.42 -5.11 13.42
CA SER A 311 2.57 -5.73 12.77
C SER A 311 3.15 -4.83 11.70
N VAL A 312 4.34 -5.16 11.21
CA VAL A 312 4.96 -4.53 10.04
C VAL A 312 5.41 -5.62 9.08
N ALA A 313 4.78 -5.70 7.93
CA ALA A 313 5.24 -6.56 6.84
C ALA A 313 6.31 -5.84 6.02
N ILE A 314 7.30 -6.61 5.58
CA ILE A 314 8.43 -6.15 4.78
C ILE A 314 8.61 -7.09 3.61
N MET A 315 8.64 -6.54 2.40
CA MET A 315 8.99 -7.27 1.20
C MET A 315 10.26 -6.68 0.61
N ASN A 316 11.31 -7.47 0.49
CA ASN A 316 12.53 -7.05 -0.19
C ASN A 316 12.25 -6.92 -1.70
N CYS A 317 12.33 -5.72 -2.25
CA CYS A 317 12.06 -5.42 -3.66
C CYS A 317 13.33 -5.43 -4.53
N THR A 318 14.39 -6.11 -4.10
CA THR A 318 15.62 -6.33 -4.86
C THR A 318 15.82 -7.79 -5.16
N ILE A 319 16.72 -8.10 -6.09
CA ILE A 319 17.15 -9.49 -6.35
C ILE A 319 18.20 -9.98 -5.36
N SER A 320 18.82 -9.07 -4.60
CA SER A 320 19.87 -9.39 -3.63
C SER A 320 19.31 -9.46 -2.22
N GLU A 321 19.94 -10.28 -1.40
CA GLU A 321 19.71 -10.28 0.03
C GLU A 321 20.03 -8.89 0.60
N GLN A 322 19.16 -8.40 1.48
CA GLN A 322 19.37 -7.21 2.30
C GLN A 322 19.79 -7.67 3.71
N GLU A 323 20.97 -7.29 4.15
CA GLU A 323 21.52 -7.75 5.43
C GLU A 323 20.66 -7.37 6.64
N SER A 324 20.02 -6.20 6.59
CA SER A 324 19.13 -5.74 7.67
C SER A 324 18.30 -4.54 7.23
N TYR A 325 17.18 -4.34 7.92
CA TYR A 325 16.39 -3.09 7.86
C TYR A 325 16.44 -2.42 9.23
N THR A 326 16.68 -1.12 9.28
CA THR A 326 16.46 -0.31 10.48
C THR A 326 15.13 0.38 10.34
N ILE A 327 14.20 0.11 11.25
CA ILE A 327 12.82 0.54 11.18
C ILE A 327 12.46 1.30 12.44
N ARG A 328 11.91 2.48 12.28
CA ARG A 328 11.23 3.25 13.32
C ARG A 328 9.81 2.76 13.44
N LEU A 329 9.37 2.47 14.65
CA LEU A 329 8.03 2.00 14.98
C LEU A 329 7.34 2.97 15.93
N ARG A 330 6.09 3.31 15.63
CA ARG A 330 5.17 4.03 16.51
C ARG A 330 4.07 3.09 16.95
N THR A 331 4.25 2.50 18.11
CA THR A 331 3.38 1.42 18.56
C THR A 331 2.02 1.90 19.08
N GLY A 332 1.90 3.20 19.39
CA GLY A 332 0.72 3.74 20.06
C GLY A 332 0.56 3.25 21.51
N ARG A 333 1.61 2.66 22.10
CA ARG A 333 1.62 2.09 23.45
C ARG A 333 2.74 2.70 24.27
N SER A 334 2.51 2.85 25.59
CA SER A 334 3.45 3.50 26.51
C SER A 334 4.64 2.63 26.92
N GLY A 335 4.56 1.31 26.77
CA GLY A 335 5.59 0.35 27.18
C GLY A 335 6.51 -0.09 26.05
N ALA A 336 7.65 -0.71 26.40
CA ALA A 336 8.52 -1.35 25.42
C ALA A 336 7.75 -2.49 24.71
N PRO A 337 7.69 -2.50 23.39
CA PRO A 337 7.00 -3.55 22.66
C PRO A 337 7.79 -4.85 22.71
N ARG A 338 7.10 -5.95 22.80
CA ARG A 338 7.68 -7.24 22.48
C ARG A 338 7.60 -7.44 20.97
N LEU A 339 8.75 -7.58 20.32
CA LEU A 339 8.86 -7.69 18.87
C LEU A 339 9.38 -9.06 18.47
N THR A 340 8.73 -9.67 17.50
CA THR A 340 9.13 -10.97 16.97
C THR A 340 9.24 -10.89 15.45
N TRP A 341 10.42 -11.19 14.92
CA TRP A 341 10.66 -11.37 13.49
C TRP A 341 10.20 -12.73 13.05
N LYS A 342 9.40 -12.75 12.00
CA LYS A 342 8.82 -13.95 11.41
C LYS A 342 9.16 -14.03 9.94
N HIS A 343 9.74 -15.15 9.53
CA HIS A 343 10.16 -15.41 8.17
C HIS A 343 9.90 -16.88 7.81
N ASN A 344 9.35 -17.14 6.62
CA ASN A 344 8.95 -18.49 6.23
C ASN A 344 10.14 -19.47 6.24
N GLY A 345 9.98 -20.61 6.88
CA GLY A 345 11.00 -21.66 6.98
C GLY A 345 12.09 -21.40 8.03
N HIS A 346 12.02 -20.29 8.77
CA HIS A 346 12.96 -19.92 9.82
C HIS A 346 12.29 -19.95 11.20
N LYS A 347 13.10 -20.03 12.26
CA LYS A 347 12.62 -19.88 13.62
C LYS A 347 12.32 -18.41 13.90
N ASP A 348 11.33 -18.18 14.73
CA ASP A 348 11.03 -16.86 15.26
C ASP A 348 12.22 -16.26 16.00
N ILE A 349 12.50 -14.98 15.75
CA ILE A 349 13.58 -14.25 16.38
C ILE A 349 13.02 -13.07 17.17
N ALA A 350 13.27 -13.05 18.47
CA ALA A 350 12.96 -11.89 19.31
C ALA A 350 13.87 -10.72 18.93
N LEU A 351 13.28 -9.58 18.61
CA LEU A 351 14.01 -8.38 18.25
C LEU A 351 14.17 -7.47 19.48
N LYS A 352 15.31 -6.80 19.57
CA LYS A 352 15.52 -5.72 20.53
C LYS A 352 15.08 -4.41 19.90
N ALA A 353 14.28 -3.65 20.64
CA ALA A 353 13.93 -2.29 20.31
C ALA A 353 14.70 -1.30 21.18
N GLU A 354 15.23 -0.26 20.58
CA GLU A 354 15.86 0.86 21.24
C GLU A 354 14.91 2.06 21.25
N ARG A 355 14.79 2.74 22.36
CA ARG A 355 13.90 3.89 22.48
C ARG A 355 14.55 5.13 21.88
N ASP A 356 13.80 5.87 21.05
CA ASP A 356 14.19 7.16 20.50
C ASP A 356 13.01 8.15 20.62
N GLY A 357 13.03 8.96 21.65
CA GLY A 357 11.90 9.80 22.05
C GLY A 357 10.69 8.96 22.43
N ASP A 358 9.59 9.13 21.71
CA ASP A 358 8.36 8.34 21.86
C ASP A 358 8.31 7.12 20.92
N ASP A 359 9.29 7.00 20.03
CA ASP A 359 9.37 5.96 19.02
C ASP A 359 10.32 4.81 19.46
N TRP A 360 10.27 3.72 18.71
CA TRP A 360 11.14 2.56 18.89
C TRP A 360 11.90 2.27 17.60
N ILE A 361 13.22 2.10 17.72
CA ILE A 361 14.08 1.69 16.60
C ILE A 361 14.39 0.21 16.73
N VAL A 362 14.20 -0.52 15.64
CA VAL A 362 14.51 -1.94 15.56
C VAL A 362 15.36 -2.23 14.32
N THR A 363 16.34 -3.13 14.48
CA THR A 363 17.13 -3.68 13.37
C THR A 363 16.71 -5.13 13.16
N THR A 364 16.32 -5.46 11.94
CA THR A 364 15.88 -6.81 11.56
C THR A 364 17.06 -7.71 11.19
N PRO A 365 16.89 -9.03 11.19
CA PRO A 365 17.75 -9.94 10.44
C PRO A 365 17.73 -9.68 8.94
N SER A 366 18.58 -10.41 8.19
CA SER A 366 18.61 -10.37 6.73
C SER A 366 17.30 -10.90 6.11
N LEU A 367 17.03 -10.45 4.89
CA LEU A 367 15.93 -10.93 4.07
C LEU A 367 16.40 -11.09 2.64
N GLU A 368 16.23 -12.27 2.08
CA GLU A 368 16.61 -12.61 0.72
C GLU A 368 15.87 -11.77 -0.32
N GLY A 369 16.39 -11.70 -1.53
CA GLY A 369 15.76 -10.97 -2.63
C GLY A 369 14.37 -11.51 -2.97
N TRP A 370 13.45 -10.60 -3.25
CA TRP A 370 12.04 -10.92 -3.54
C TRP A 370 11.44 -11.89 -2.52
N ASN A 371 11.67 -11.64 -1.24
CA ASN A 371 11.12 -12.43 -0.15
C ASN A 371 10.32 -11.55 0.81
N PHE A 372 9.55 -12.19 1.67
CA PHE A 372 8.61 -11.57 2.59
C PHE A 372 8.87 -12.03 4.02
N ALA A 373 8.87 -11.06 4.93
CA ALA A 373 8.92 -11.30 6.36
C ALA A 373 8.04 -10.27 7.08
N TRP A 374 7.82 -10.46 8.38
CA TRP A 374 7.06 -9.49 9.17
C TRP A 374 7.50 -9.44 10.62
N ILE A 375 7.25 -8.32 11.27
CA ILE A 375 7.45 -8.10 12.70
C ILE A 375 6.09 -8.15 13.37
N ALA A 376 5.89 -9.10 14.29
CA ALA A 376 4.78 -9.08 15.22
C ALA A 376 5.05 -8.05 16.33
N VAL A 377 4.03 -7.27 16.71
CA VAL A 377 4.12 -6.22 17.74
C VAL A 377 3.10 -6.52 18.85
N GLU A 378 3.62 -6.85 20.05
CA GLU A 378 2.81 -7.20 21.24
C GLU A 378 2.98 -6.20 22.38
#